data_511e8b9cc9de77838eb62a26c21259ff
#
_entry.id   511e8b9cc9de77838eb62a26c21259ff
#
_cell.length_a   1.000
_cell.length_b   1.000
_cell.length_c   1.000
_cell.angle_alpha   90.00
_cell.angle_beta   90.00
_cell.angle_gamma   90.00
#
_symmetry.space_group_name_H-M   'P 1'
#
loop_
_entity.id
_entity.type
_entity.pdbx_description
1 polymer ?
#
loop_
_entity_poly.entity_id
_entity_poly.type
_entity_poly.pdbx_seq_one_letter_code
_entity_poly.pdbx_strand_id
1 'polypeptide(L)'
;MHQAASHMKKRTIALIAILAALLTACTGKTDYNTTLVQADSLMASRPDSALHMLQGISTKNLSTKADRAYHALLLTQARDKNYIRQTDDSLIQVAVRYYDTHEDAPLQARAYYYWGSLYRDQNDYSGAIDKYAIALSHINDHPGNAELKTSLYSNLGYLYYTQGLNSEADSIYQRAELLAKSQKDTTSLCYTLSQRGMISLTQGKNYYPKAEQQMQQALSIGKAFSDSMVLVPIYHSLSMLYNLMPKPGQALQYARLNYSGLKDTLHCYRTFLLLGNAYFLNGQYDSADIFLQKILKAERYYDTKADACMRLSE
;
A
#
# COMPACT_ATOMS: atom_id res chain seq x y z
N MET A 1 -65.70 4.13 30.14
CA MET A 1 -64.69 4.68 29.19
C MET A 1 -63.27 4.67 29.70
N HIS A 2 -62.98 4.80 30.98
CA HIS A 2 -61.60 4.86 31.54
C HIS A 2 -60.81 3.52 31.44
N GLN A 3 -61.45 2.35 31.57
CA GLN A 3 -60.78 1.05 31.53
C GLN A 3 -60.28 0.65 30.09
N ALA A 4 -61.03 1.02 29.07
CA ALA A 4 -60.62 0.73 27.66
C ALA A 4 -59.39 1.55 27.24
N ALA A 5 -59.29 2.81 27.69
CA ALA A 5 -58.13 3.67 27.40
C ALA A 5 -56.83 3.17 28.11
N SER A 6 -56.97 2.60 29.32
CA SER A 6 -55.85 2.02 30.07
C SER A 6 -55.30 0.75 29.38
N HIS A 7 -56.19 -0.12 28.87
CA HIS A 7 -55.80 -1.31 28.14
C HIS A 7 -55.13 -1.01 26.80
N MET A 8 -55.60 0.02 26.11
CA MET A 8 -55.01 0.46 24.85
C MET A 8 -53.62 1.05 25.05
N LYS A 9 -53.40 1.88 26.08
CA LYS A 9 -52.06 2.41 26.45
C LYS A 9 -51.06 1.27 26.78
N LYS A 10 -51.50 0.26 27.54
CA LYS A 10 -50.62 -0.89 27.88
C LYS A 10 -50.24 -1.71 26.65
N ARG A 11 -51.15 -1.91 25.71
CA ARG A 11 -50.86 -2.61 24.44
C ARG A 11 -49.91 -1.81 23.53
N THR A 12 -50.07 -0.49 23.49
CA THR A 12 -49.17 0.38 22.69
C THR A 12 -47.76 0.40 23.29
N ILE A 13 -47.63 0.46 24.62
CA ILE A 13 -46.31 0.41 25.29
C ILE A 13 -45.66 -0.95 25.09
N ALA A 14 -46.41 -2.05 25.15
CA ALA A 14 -45.87 -3.40 24.88
C ALA A 14 -45.44 -3.57 23.44
N LEU A 15 -46.15 -3.03 22.47
CA LEU A 15 -45.77 -3.03 21.05
C LEU A 15 -44.52 -2.18 20.80
N ILE A 16 -44.38 -1.04 21.43
CA ILE A 16 -43.18 -0.19 21.32
C ILE A 16 -41.98 -0.88 21.98
N ALA A 17 -42.17 -1.55 23.11
CA ALA A 17 -41.12 -2.29 23.79
C ALA A 17 -40.65 -3.52 22.96
N ILE A 18 -41.57 -4.23 22.29
CA ILE A 18 -41.24 -5.34 21.38
C ILE A 18 -40.55 -4.81 20.14
N LEU A 19 -40.96 -3.68 19.56
CA LEU A 19 -40.33 -3.05 18.42
C LEU A 19 -38.91 -2.53 18.77
N ALA A 20 -38.74 -1.96 19.97
CA ALA A 20 -37.46 -1.54 20.49
C ALA A 20 -36.51 -2.75 20.74
N ALA A 21 -37.05 -3.87 21.28
CA ALA A 21 -36.29 -5.09 21.46
C ALA A 21 -35.89 -5.76 20.14
N LEU A 22 -36.70 -5.61 19.10
CA LEU A 22 -36.36 -6.08 17.75
C LEU A 22 -35.32 -5.20 17.06
N LEU A 23 -35.28 -3.91 17.36
CA LEU A 23 -34.26 -2.97 16.84
C LEU A 23 -32.90 -3.09 17.54
N THR A 24 -32.86 -3.59 18.79
CA THR A 24 -31.60 -3.88 19.48
C THR A 24 -31.00 -5.27 19.16
N ALA A 25 -31.75 -6.13 18.48
CA ALA A 25 -31.29 -7.46 18.12
C ALA A 25 -30.40 -7.54 16.85
N CYS A 26 -30.16 -6.40 16.15
CA CYS A 26 -29.41 -6.39 14.89
C CYS A 26 -28.07 -5.66 14.92
N THR A 27 -27.44 -5.47 16.08
CA THR A 27 -26.02 -5.09 16.17
C THR A 27 -25.20 -6.20 16.82
N GLY A 28 -25.43 -7.43 16.39
CA GLY A 28 -24.67 -8.57 16.84
C GLY A 28 -23.24 -8.49 16.29
N LYS A 29 -22.33 -7.91 17.06
CA LYS A 29 -20.91 -8.04 16.84
C LYS A 29 -20.58 -9.53 16.78
N THR A 30 -20.11 -10.02 15.65
CA THR A 30 -19.75 -11.45 15.50
C THR A 30 -18.65 -11.78 16.50
N ASP A 31 -18.92 -12.71 17.41
CA ASP A 31 -17.92 -13.18 18.38
C ASP A 31 -17.00 -14.19 17.70
N TYR A 32 -15.84 -13.72 17.27
CA TYR A 32 -14.82 -14.56 16.62
C TYR A 32 -14.02 -15.35 17.65
N ASN A 33 -13.46 -16.47 17.19
CA ASN A 33 -12.52 -17.28 17.98
C ASN A 33 -11.40 -16.43 18.54
N THR A 34 -11.11 -16.55 19.84
CA THR A 34 -10.15 -15.72 20.59
C THR A 34 -8.74 -15.77 20.00
N THR A 35 -8.30 -16.92 19.49
CA THR A 35 -6.99 -17.08 18.85
C THR A 35 -6.90 -16.26 17.55
N LEU A 36 -7.98 -16.17 16.77
CA LEU A 36 -8.04 -15.32 15.57
C LEU A 36 -7.94 -13.85 15.94
N VAL A 37 -8.65 -13.42 16.98
CA VAL A 37 -8.59 -12.03 17.46
C VAL A 37 -7.19 -11.67 17.96
N GLN A 38 -6.52 -12.58 18.66
CA GLN A 38 -5.13 -12.40 19.08
C GLN A 38 -4.18 -12.29 17.87
N ALA A 39 -4.31 -13.18 16.88
CA ALA A 39 -3.51 -13.12 15.66
C ALA A 39 -3.71 -11.79 14.91
N ASP A 40 -4.95 -11.29 14.83
CA ASP A 40 -5.23 -10.00 14.21
C ASP A 40 -4.57 -8.83 14.96
N SER A 41 -4.59 -8.84 16.27
CA SER A 41 -3.94 -7.80 17.09
C SER A 41 -2.41 -7.73 16.90
N LEU A 42 -1.79 -8.84 16.53
CA LEU A 42 -0.35 -8.92 16.24
C LEU A 42 -0.01 -8.52 14.79
N MET A 43 -0.99 -8.45 13.90
CA MET A 43 -0.78 -8.33 12.47
C MET A 43 0.01 -7.08 12.04
N ALA A 44 -0.10 -5.99 12.77
CA ALA A 44 0.63 -4.75 12.47
C ALA A 44 2.08 -4.76 13.01
N SER A 45 2.28 -5.28 14.21
CA SER A 45 3.57 -5.19 14.91
C SER A 45 4.45 -6.43 14.80
N ARG A 46 3.82 -7.61 14.69
CA ARG A 46 4.49 -8.93 14.67
C ARG A 46 3.81 -9.88 13.69
N PRO A 47 3.82 -9.58 12.37
CA PRO A 47 3.14 -10.39 11.37
C PRO A 47 3.67 -11.82 11.26
N ASP A 48 4.95 -12.06 11.58
CA ASP A 48 5.57 -13.37 11.70
C ASP A 48 4.90 -14.24 12.77
N SER A 49 4.68 -13.68 13.94
CA SER A 49 4.01 -14.35 15.06
C SER A 49 2.53 -14.61 14.75
N ALA A 50 1.84 -13.64 14.13
CA ALA A 50 0.48 -13.81 13.66
C ALA A 50 0.38 -14.96 12.64
N LEU A 51 1.30 -15.02 11.68
CA LEU A 51 1.37 -16.12 10.70
C LEU A 51 1.54 -17.48 11.36
N HIS A 52 2.48 -17.60 12.28
CA HIS A 52 2.74 -18.84 13.01
C HIS A 52 1.50 -19.32 13.78
N MET A 53 0.81 -18.39 14.48
CA MET A 53 -0.43 -18.71 15.18
C MET A 53 -1.52 -19.20 14.23
N LEU A 54 -1.73 -18.52 13.11
CA LEU A 54 -2.77 -18.87 12.13
C LEU A 54 -2.50 -20.19 11.44
N GLN A 55 -1.24 -20.51 11.13
CA GLN A 55 -0.85 -21.80 10.55
C GLN A 55 -1.06 -22.98 11.52
N GLY A 56 -0.98 -22.75 12.84
CA GLY A 56 -1.23 -23.75 13.87
C GLY A 56 -2.72 -24.11 14.05
N ILE A 57 -3.64 -23.30 13.48
CA ILE A 57 -5.08 -23.54 13.62
C ILE A 57 -5.53 -24.59 12.60
N SER A 58 -6.04 -25.73 13.09
CA SER A 58 -6.77 -26.67 12.24
C SER A 58 -8.13 -26.08 11.85
N THR A 59 -8.43 -26.03 10.56
CA THR A 59 -9.73 -25.55 10.07
C THR A 59 -10.91 -26.39 10.57
N LYS A 60 -10.66 -27.64 10.97
CA LYS A 60 -11.67 -28.52 11.60
C LYS A 60 -12.10 -28.00 12.97
N ASN A 61 -11.25 -27.23 13.65
CA ASN A 61 -11.52 -26.65 14.96
C ASN A 61 -12.28 -25.30 14.86
N LEU A 62 -12.47 -24.79 13.66
CA LEU A 62 -13.24 -23.57 13.40
C LEU A 62 -14.71 -23.96 13.17
N SER A 63 -15.51 -23.83 14.23
CA SER A 63 -16.90 -24.32 14.25
C SER A 63 -17.83 -23.52 13.35
N THR A 64 -17.63 -22.20 13.26
CA THR A 64 -18.52 -21.29 12.52
C THR A 64 -18.00 -20.96 11.12
N LYS A 65 -18.91 -20.58 10.22
CA LYS A 65 -18.52 -20.03 8.90
C LYS A 65 -17.77 -18.70 9.05
N ALA A 66 -18.16 -17.90 10.06
CA ALA A 66 -17.50 -16.64 10.39
C ALA A 66 -16.02 -16.84 10.75
N ASP A 67 -15.71 -17.79 11.66
CA ASP A 67 -14.33 -18.09 12.03
C ASP A 67 -13.51 -18.59 10.86
N ARG A 68 -14.08 -19.43 9.99
CA ARG A 68 -13.39 -19.91 8.79
C ARG A 68 -13.09 -18.77 7.81
N ALA A 69 -14.04 -17.86 7.61
CA ALA A 69 -13.85 -16.68 6.76
C ALA A 69 -12.79 -15.73 7.35
N TYR A 70 -12.86 -15.49 8.65
CA TYR A 70 -11.90 -14.61 9.33
C TYR A 70 -10.50 -15.21 9.33
N HIS A 71 -10.38 -16.51 9.59
CA HIS A 71 -9.10 -17.23 9.46
C HIS A 71 -8.51 -17.10 8.05
N ALA A 72 -9.33 -17.31 7.02
CA ALA A 72 -8.89 -17.20 5.63
C ALA A 72 -8.38 -15.78 5.29
N LEU A 73 -9.09 -14.74 5.73
CA LEU A 73 -8.67 -13.35 5.60
C LEU A 73 -7.34 -13.11 6.29
N LEU A 74 -7.24 -13.45 7.59
CA LEU A 74 -6.06 -13.21 8.40
C LEU A 74 -4.83 -13.98 7.90
N LEU A 75 -5.01 -15.21 7.46
CA LEU A 75 -3.91 -16.04 6.93
C LEU A 75 -3.39 -15.47 5.60
N THR A 76 -4.29 -15.02 4.71
CA THR A 76 -3.91 -14.33 3.47
C THR A 76 -3.12 -13.05 3.78
N GLN A 77 -3.61 -12.22 4.71
CA GLN A 77 -2.94 -11.01 5.15
C GLN A 77 -1.58 -11.29 5.79
N ALA A 78 -1.49 -12.29 6.67
CA ALA A 78 -0.24 -12.63 7.32
C ALA A 78 0.82 -13.10 6.31
N ARG A 79 0.41 -13.83 5.27
CA ARG A 79 1.31 -14.23 4.17
C ARG A 79 1.79 -13.01 3.38
N ASP A 80 0.89 -12.08 3.02
CA ASP A 80 1.25 -10.84 2.33
C ASP A 80 2.26 -10.02 3.15
N LYS A 81 1.99 -9.78 4.44
CA LYS A 81 2.87 -9.02 5.33
C LYS A 81 4.23 -9.71 5.60
N ASN A 82 4.34 -11.02 5.41
CA ASN A 82 5.59 -11.78 5.51
C ASN A 82 6.22 -12.04 4.13
N TYR A 83 5.78 -11.35 3.08
CA TYR A 83 6.31 -11.46 1.71
C TYR A 83 6.26 -12.88 1.14
N ILE A 84 5.30 -13.70 1.58
CA ILE A 84 5.08 -15.05 1.07
C ILE A 84 4.20 -14.97 -0.16
N ARG A 85 4.78 -15.28 -1.30
CA ARG A 85 4.06 -15.28 -2.58
C ARG A 85 2.93 -16.32 -2.57
N GLN A 86 1.72 -15.87 -2.87
CA GLN A 86 0.53 -16.70 -2.99
C GLN A 86 0.22 -16.91 -4.48
N THR A 87 -0.01 -18.15 -4.88
CA THR A 87 -0.16 -18.52 -6.30
C THR A 87 -1.61 -18.77 -6.71
N ASP A 88 -2.53 -18.92 -5.74
CA ASP A 88 -3.94 -19.10 -5.99
C ASP A 88 -4.78 -18.27 -4.99
N ASP A 89 -6.01 -17.96 -5.36
CA ASP A 89 -6.92 -17.13 -4.60
C ASP A 89 -7.99 -17.91 -3.82
N SER A 90 -7.91 -19.23 -3.82
CA SER A 90 -8.92 -20.11 -3.19
C SER A 90 -9.15 -19.79 -1.71
N LEU A 91 -8.07 -19.46 -0.99
CA LEU A 91 -8.14 -19.14 0.43
C LEU A 91 -8.89 -17.81 0.67
N ILE A 92 -8.51 -16.73 -0.01
CA ILE A 92 -9.14 -15.42 0.21
C ILE A 92 -10.60 -15.40 -0.28
N GLN A 93 -10.96 -16.21 -1.27
CA GLN A 93 -12.33 -16.36 -1.73
C GLN A 93 -13.28 -16.92 -0.65
N VAL A 94 -12.78 -17.68 0.33
CA VAL A 94 -13.59 -18.11 1.48
C VAL A 94 -14.05 -16.89 2.29
N ALA A 95 -13.16 -15.95 2.53
CA ALA A 95 -13.48 -14.69 3.23
C ALA A 95 -14.44 -13.82 2.42
N VAL A 96 -14.12 -13.59 1.15
CA VAL A 96 -14.92 -12.72 0.26
C VAL A 96 -16.35 -13.21 0.16
N ARG A 97 -16.58 -14.51 -0.16
CA ARG A 97 -17.92 -15.10 -0.26
C ARG A 97 -18.73 -14.98 1.02
N TYR A 98 -18.06 -15.05 2.17
CA TYR A 98 -18.72 -14.87 3.44
C TYR A 98 -19.11 -13.42 3.68
N TYR A 99 -18.17 -12.47 3.56
CA TYR A 99 -18.42 -11.06 3.85
C TYR A 99 -19.32 -10.38 2.81
N ASP A 100 -19.39 -10.86 1.57
CA ASP A 100 -20.34 -10.37 0.57
C ASP A 100 -21.82 -10.61 0.96
N THR A 101 -22.06 -11.58 1.85
CA THR A 101 -23.42 -11.93 2.28
C THR A 101 -23.73 -11.54 3.73
N HIS A 102 -22.77 -10.96 4.48
CA HIS A 102 -22.91 -10.68 5.90
C HIS A 102 -22.68 -9.19 6.28
N GLU A 103 -22.65 -8.29 5.30
CA GLU A 103 -22.65 -6.83 5.45
C GLU A 103 -21.62 -6.26 6.46
N ASP A 104 -20.46 -6.92 6.63
CA ASP A 104 -19.34 -6.38 7.40
C ASP A 104 -18.40 -5.60 6.47
N ALA A 105 -18.77 -4.37 6.17
CA ALA A 105 -18.06 -3.54 5.20
C ALA A 105 -16.55 -3.38 5.48
N PRO A 106 -16.07 -3.20 6.73
CA PRO A 106 -14.64 -3.16 7.02
C PRO A 106 -13.90 -4.46 6.68
N LEU A 107 -14.44 -5.62 7.04
CA LEU A 107 -13.83 -6.91 6.74
C LEU A 107 -13.97 -7.28 5.26
N GLN A 108 -15.06 -6.87 4.61
CA GLN A 108 -15.25 -6.99 3.18
C GLN A 108 -14.19 -6.18 2.42
N ALA A 109 -14.02 -4.91 2.74
CA ALA A 109 -12.98 -4.06 2.15
C ALA A 109 -11.58 -4.66 2.34
N ARG A 110 -11.30 -5.18 3.54
CA ARG A 110 -10.02 -5.81 3.86
C ARG A 110 -9.81 -7.11 3.06
N ALA A 111 -10.84 -7.93 2.86
CA ALA A 111 -10.78 -9.14 2.05
C ALA A 111 -10.50 -8.83 0.57
N TYR A 112 -11.20 -7.87 0.00
CA TYR A 112 -10.94 -7.41 -1.38
C TYR A 112 -9.57 -6.77 -1.54
N TYR A 113 -9.08 -6.04 -0.54
CA TYR A 113 -7.71 -5.49 -0.55
C TYR A 113 -6.66 -6.60 -0.66
N TYR A 114 -6.72 -7.63 0.18
CA TYR A 114 -5.75 -8.73 0.12
C TYR A 114 -5.93 -9.63 -1.10
N TRP A 115 -7.12 -9.70 -1.67
CA TRP A 115 -7.32 -10.34 -2.96
C TRP A 115 -6.63 -9.54 -4.10
N GLY A 116 -6.75 -8.22 -4.07
CA GLY A 116 -6.02 -7.33 -4.98
C GLY A 116 -4.51 -7.44 -4.83
N SER A 117 -4.00 -7.51 -3.59
CA SER A 117 -2.57 -7.72 -3.32
C SER A 117 -2.05 -9.03 -3.92
N LEU A 118 -2.84 -10.10 -3.83
CA LEU A 118 -2.50 -11.39 -4.43
C LEU A 118 -2.38 -11.27 -5.97
N TYR A 119 -3.32 -10.62 -6.64
CA TYR A 119 -3.24 -10.40 -8.08
C TYR A 119 -2.07 -9.50 -8.48
N ARG A 120 -1.80 -8.44 -7.70
CA ARG A 120 -0.60 -7.61 -7.89
C ARG A 120 0.69 -8.44 -7.86
N ASP A 121 0.82 -9.35 -6.91
CA ASP A 121 2.01 -10.19 -6.74
C ASP A 121 2.14 -11.26 -7.84
N GLN A 122 1.04 -11.58 -8.52
CA GLN A 122 1.00 -12.42 -9.71
C GLN A 122 1.26 -11.63 -11.01
N ASN A 123 1.41 -10.29 -10.94
CA ASN A 123 1.48 -9.35 -12.04
C ASN A 123 0.18 -9.25 -12.87
N ASP A 124 -0.94 -9.72 -12.33
CA ASP A 124 -2.27 -9.40 -12.87
C ASP A 124 -2.74 -8.04 -12.35
N TYR A 125 -2.20 -6.99 -12.97
CA TYR A 125 -2.46 -5.61 -12.54
C TYR A 125 -3.91 -5.19 -12.80
N SER A 126 -4.55 -5.70 -13.84
CA SER A 126 -5.97 -5.44 -14.12
C SER A 126 -6.86 -6.02 -13.03
N GLY A 127 -6.66 -7.31 -12.71
CA GLY A 127 -7.37 -7.96 -11.61
C GLY A 127 -7.12 -7.28 -10.26
N ALA A 128 -5.89 -6.83 -10.00
CA ALA A 128 -5.56 -6.10 -8.78
C ALA A 128 -6.31 -4.76 -8.68
N ILE A 129 -6.35 -3.98 -9.76
CA ILE A 129 -7.07 -2.69 -9.83
C ILE A 129 -8.56 -2.91 -9.54
N ASP A 130 -9.18 -3.92 -10.17
CA ASP A 130 -10.59 -4.24 -9.96
C ASP A 130 -10.88 -4.55 -8.48
N LYS A 131 -10.08 -5.40 -7.85
CA LYS A 131 -10.28 -5.77 -6.43
C LYS A 131 -10.05 -4.60 -5.49
N TYR A 132 -9.02 -3.77 -5.73
CA TYR A 132 -8.79 -2.56 -4.95
C TYR A 132 -9.91 -1.52 -5.12
N ALA A 133 -10.48 -1.38 -6.33
CA ALA A 133 -11.62 -0.49 -6.56
C ALA A 133 -12.86 -0.96 -5.79
N ILE A 134 -13.14 -2.28 -5.76
CA ILE A 134 -14.20 -2.86 -4.95
C ILE A 134 -13.93 -2.61 -3.45
N ALA A 135 -12.71 -2.87 -2.97
CA ALA A 135 -12.34 -2.60 -1.59
C ALA A 135 -12.61 -1.13 -1.21
N LEU A 136 -12.23 -0.20 -2.09
CA LEU A 136 -12.42 1.23 -1.87
C LEU A 136 -13.91 1.62 -1.83
N SER A 137 -14.79 0.92 -2.57
CA SER A 137 -16.24 1.17 -2.55
C SER A 137 -16.91 0.76 -1.24
N HIS A 138 -16.33 -0.20 -0.50
CA HIS A 138 -16.82 -0.65 0.81
C HIS A 138 -16.25 0.17 1.98
N ILE A 139 -15.25 1.00 1.73
CA ILE A 139 -14.61 1.80 2.77
C ILE A 139 -15.34 3.15 2.92
N ASN A 140 -15.80 3.44 4.13
CA ASN A 140 -16.34 4.75 4.48
C ASN A 140 -15.27 5.68 5.09
N ASP A 141 -15.63 6.91 5.42
CA ASP A 141 -14.72 7.90 6.00
C ASP A 141 -14.50 7.75 7.51
N HIS A 142 -14.84 6.58 8.09
CA HIS A 142 -14.60 6.32 9.49
C HIS A 142 -13.08 6.29 9.79
N PRO A 143 -12.60 6.95 10.87
CA PRO A 143 -11.16 7.01 11.18
C PRO A 143 -10.47 5.64 11.29
N GLY A 144 -11.18 4.59 11.74
CA GLY A 144 -10.66 3.23 11.82
C GLY A 144 -10.30 2.59 10.48
N ASN A 145 -10.75 3.16 9.36
CA ASN A 145 -10.47 2.68 8.01
C ASN A 145 -9.30 3.41 7.32
N ALA A 146 -8.70 4.36 8.02
CA ALA A 146 -7.74 5.29 7.45
C ALA A 146 -6.47 4.58 6.91
N GLU A 147 -5.92 3.63 7.65
CA GLU A 147 -4.74 2.86 7.24
C GLU A 147 -5.01 2.05 5.96
N LEU A 148 -6.14 1.33 5.92
CA LEU A 148 -6.53 0.56 4.74
C LEU A 148 -6.77 1.47 3.53
N LYS A 149 -7.41 2.63 3.72
CA LYS A 149 -7.67 3.62 2.68
C LYS A 149 -6.37 4.20 2.12
N THR A 150 -5.38 4.48 2.98
CA THR A 150 -4.05 4.93 2.58
C THR A 150 -3.34 3.86 1.75
N SER A 151 -3.40 2.59 2.19
CA SER A 151 -2.82 1.47 1.45
C SER A 151 -3.48 1.27 0.09
N LEU A 152 -4.81 1.38 0.01
CA LEU A 152 -5.57 1.30 -1.25
C LEU A 152 -5.15 2.40 -2.23
N TYR A 153 -5.08 3.65 -1.80
CA TYR A 153 -4.65 4.75 -2.66
C TYR A 153 -3.20 4.58 -3.12
N SER A 154 -2.30 4.12 -2.24
CA SER A 154 -0.90 3.90 -2.58
C SER A 154 -0.75 2.80 -3.64
N ASN A 155 -1.45 1.67 -3.48
CA ASN A 155 -1.40 0.56 -4.42
C ASN A 155 -2.08 0.91 -5.76
N LEU A 156 -3.27 1.50 -5.75
CA LEU A 156 -3.95 1.94 -6.97
C LEU A 156 -3.13 2.98 -7.74
N GLY A 157 -2.61 3.98 -7.05
CA GLY A 157 -1.76 5.00 -7.67
C GLY A 157 -0.53 4.39 -8.32
N TYR A 158 0.14 3.44 -7.64
CA TYR A 158 1.29 2.72 -8.17
C TYR A 158 0.90 1.88 -9.41
N LEU A 159 -0.20 1.12 -9.36
CA LEU A 159 -0.63 0.30 -10.47
C LEU A 159 -1.03 1.14 -11.70
N TYR A 160 -1.79 2.22 -11.52
CA TYR A 160 -2.09 3.15 -12.61
C TYR A 160 -0.81 3.74 -13.22
N TYR A 161 0.14 4.16 -12.38
CA TYR A 161 1.42 4.69 -12.84
C TYR A 161 2.21 3.65 -13.67
N THR A 162 2.30 2.41 -13.21
CA THR A 162 3.02 1.33 -13.92
C THR A 162 2.35 0.93 -15.23
N GLN A 163 1.04 1.16 -15.38
CA GLN A 163 0.30 0.97 -16.62
C GLN A 163 0.33 2.21 -17.55
N GLY A 164 1.05 3.26 -17.18
CA GLY A 164 1.11 4.50 -17.96
C GLY A 164 -0.14 5.38 -17.85
N LEU A 165 -1.09 5.05 -16.98
CA LEU A 165 -2.33 5.79 -16.72
C LEU A 165 -2.04 6.95 -15.76
N ASN A 166 -1.23 7.92 -16.22
CA ASN A 166 -0.68 8.98 -15.39
C ASN A 166 -1.74 9.92 -14.81
N SER A 167 -2.84 10.17 -15.54
CA SER A 167 -3.95 11.02 -15.07
C SER A 167 -4.69 10.38 -13.90
N GLU A 168 -4.99 9.09 -14.00
CA GLU A 168 -5.64 8.28 -12.98
C GLU A 168 -4.73 8.17 -11.75
N ALA A 169 -3.44 7.89 -11.97
CA ALA A 169 -2.44 7.83 -10.92
C ALA A 169 -2.35 9.16 -10.13
N ASP A 170 -2.24 10.31 -10.83
CA ASP A 170 -2.17 11.63 -10.16
C ASP A 170 -3.48 11.92 -9.39
N SER A 171 -4.66 11.57 -9.95
CA SER A 171 -5.94 11.73 -9.27
C SER A 171 -6.03 10.92 -7.97
N ILE A 172 -5.58 9.66 -7.99
CA ILE A 172 -5.54 8.80 -6.80
C ILE A 172 -4.54 9.35 -5.78
N TYR A 173 -3.34 9.75 -6.20
CA TYR A 173 -2.37 10.33 -5.29
C TYR A 173 -2.79 11.70 -4.72
N GLN A 174 -3.60 12.49 -5.44
CA GLN A 174 -4.20 13.70 -4.86
C GLN A 174 -5.14 13.35 -3.68
N ARG A 175 -5.95 12.31 -3.81
CA ARG A 175 -6.80 11.81 -2.71
C ARG A 175 -5.95 11.29 -1.54
N ALA A 176 -4.87 10.56 -1.83
CA ALA A 176 -3.92 10.10 -0.82
C ALA A 176 -3.26 11.27 -0.08
N GLU A 177 -2.88 12.32 -0.79
CA GLU A 177 -2.29 13.54 -0.21
C GLU A 177 -3.25 14.25 0.74
N LEU A 178 -4.54 14.40 0.34
CA LEU A 178 -5.56 15.00 1.20
C LEU A 178 -5.78 14.16 2.47
N LEU A 179 -5.83 12.83 2.33
CA LEU A 179 -5.98 11.92 3.46
C LEU A 179 -4.78 12.01 4.41
N ALA A 180 -3.56 11.95 3.90
CA ALA A 180 -2.34 12.06 4.71
C ALA A 180 -2.27 13.40 5.47
N LYS A 181 -2.65 14.51 4.84
CA LYS A 181 -2.75 15.82 5.49
C LYS A 181 -3.78 15.84 6.63
N SER A 182 -4.97 15.26 6.40
CA SER A 182 -6.03 15.21 7.41
C SER A 182 -5.64 14.39 8.64
N GLN A 183 -4.83 13.35 8.43
CA GLN A 183 -4.34 12.45 9.48
C GLN A 183 -3.02 12.90 10.12
N LYS A 184 -2.40 13.96 9.59
CA LYS A 184 -1.03 14.37 9.94
C LYS A 184 -0.01 13.24 9.73
N ASP A 185 -0.28 12.34 8.77
CA ASP A 185 0.61 11.26 8.39
C ASP A 185 1.68 11.79 7.43
N THR A 186 2.80 12.17 8.00
CA THR A 186 3.91 12.76 7.26
C THR A 186 4.64 11.77 6.36
N THR A 187 4.68 10.50 6.73
CA THR A 187 5.28 9.43 5.92
C THR A 187 4.51 9.23 4.61
N SER A 188 3.20 9.05 4.71
CA SER A 188 2.33 8.92 3.52
C SER A 188 2.31 10.21 2.69
N LEU A 189 2.39 11.39 3.31
CA LEU A 189 2.47 12.66 2.61
C LEU A 189 3.77 12.76 1.79
N CYS A 190 4.91 12.43 2.36
CA CYS A 190 6.20 12.43 1.67
C CYS A 190 6.20 11.45 0.49
N TYR A 191 5.72 10.23 0.71
CA TYR A 191 5.57 9.22 -0.33
C TYR A 191 4.71 9.74 -1.48
N THR A 192 3.52 10.22 -1.17
CA THR A 192 2.55 10.71 -2.17
C THR A 192 3.09 11.86 -3.00
N LEU A 193 3.72 12.86 -2.35
CA LEU A 193 4.36 13.99 -3.06
C LEU A 193 5.49 13.52 -3.98
N SER A 194 6.31 12.57 -3.52
CA SER A 194 7.38 11.99 -4.33
C SER A 194 6.83 11.25 -5.55
N GLN A 195 5.77 10.46 -5.40
CA GLN A 195 5.13 9.74 -6.50
C GLN A 195 4.47 10.69 -7.51
N ARG A 196 3.82 11.75 -7.06
CA ARG A 196 3.28 12.79 -7.94
C ARG A 196 4.39 13.51 -8.70
N GLY A 197 5.53 13.74 -8.05
CA GLY A 197 6.73 14.24 -8.71
C GLY A 197 7.24 13.29 -9.80
N MET A 198 7.23 11.97 -9.56
CA MET A 198 7.59 10.96 -10.56
C MET A 198 6.62 10.96 -11.75
N ILE A 199 5.32 11.07 -11.51
CA ILE A 199 4.32 11.21 -12.59
C ILE A 199 4.60 12.48 -13.41
N SER A 200 4.84 13.60 -12.76
CA SER A 200 5.20 14.85 -13.46
C SER A 200 6.48 14.70 -14.30
N LEU A 201 7.47 13.96 -13.81
CA LEU A 201 8.70 13.65 -14.53
C LEU A 201 8.44 12.91 -15.84
N THR A 202 7.54 11.91 -15.85
CA THR A 202 7.21 11.13 -17.05
C THR A 202 6.41 11.90 -18.10
N GLN A 203 5.80 13.03 -17.72
CA GLN A 203 5.08 13.91 -18.66
C GLN A 203 6.02 14.78 -19.51
N GLY A 204 7.35 14.73 -19.27
CA GLY A 204 8.36 15.36 -20.09
C GLY A 204 8.89 16.69 -19.55
N LYS A 205 9.80 17.31 -20.31
CA LYS A 205 10.63 18.45 -19.86
C LYS A 205 9.83 19.64 -19.33
N ASN A 206 8.66 19.92 -19.90
CA ASN A 206 7.81 21.05 -19.47
C ASN A 206 7.29 20.88 -18.03
N TYR A 207 7.27 19.65 -17.52
CA TYR A 207 6.78 19.32 -16.17
C TYR A 207 7.90 19.15 -15.13
N TYR A 208 9.20 19.25 -15.54
CA TYR A 208 10.32 19.12 -14.60
C TYR A 208 10.28 20.13 -13.45
N PRO A 209 9.89 21.42 -13.65
CA PRO A 209 9.75 22.36 -12.53
C PRO A 209 8.68 21.90 -11.51
N LYS A 210 7.55 21.36 -11.98
CA LYS A 210 6.50 20.81 -11.12
C LYS A 210 7.00 19.58 -10.36
N ALA A 211 7.71 18.68 -11.04
CA ALA A 211 8.33 17.50 -10.43
C ALA A 211 9.32 17.90 -9.33
N GLU A 212 10.22 18.88 -9.63
CA GLU A 212 11.18 19.40 -8.66
C GLU A 212 10.49 20.00 -7.44
N GLN A 213 9.46 20.81 -7.62
CA GLN A 213 8.69 21.40 -6.53
C GLN A 213 8.08 20.32 -5.60
N GLN A 214 7.43 19.32 -6.18
CA GLN A 214 6.77 18.24 -5.42
C GLN A 214 7.79 17.40 -4.65
N MET A 215 8.89 17.01 -5.28
CA MET A 215 9.95 16.21 -4.64
C MET A 215 10.71 17.02 -3.58
N GLN A 216 10.97 18.31 -3.79
CA GLN A 216 11.59 19.17 -2.79
C GLN A 216 10.67 19.42 -1.59
N GLN A 217 9.37 19.54 -1.82
CA GLN A 217 8.39 19.61 -0.72
C GLN A 217 8.42 18.33 0.12
N ALA A 218 8.42 17.15 -0.54
CA ALA A 218 8.58 15.87 0.15
C ALA A 218 9.88 15.82 0.97
N LEU A 219 10.98 16.27 0.38
CA LEU A 219 12.30 16.32 1.04
C LEU A 219 12.30 17.23 2.27
N SER A 220 11.70 18.42 2.17
CA SER A 220 11.61 19.37 3.27
C SER A 220 10.85 18.77 4.46
N ILE A 221 9.71 18.12 4.20
CA ILE A 221 8.92 17.43 5.21
C ILE A 221 9.71 16.26 5.81
N GLY A 222 10.29 15.40 4.95
CA GLY A 222 11.01 14.20 5.40
C GLY A 222 12.24 14.50 6.26
N LYS A 223 12.98 15.59 5.95
CA LYS A 223 14.12 16.03 6.75
C LYS A 223 13.75 16.45 8.17
N ALA A 224 12.56 17.00 8.38
CA ALA A 224 12.10 17.40 9.71
C ALA A 224 11.93 16.17 10.65
N PHE A 225 11.76 14.97 10.10
CA PHE A 225 11.57 13.73 10.87
C PHE A 225 12.81 12.85 10.93
N SER A 226 13.87 13.16 10.15
CA SER A 226 15.15 12.44 10.12
C SER A 226 15.03 10.92 9.89
N ASP A 227 13.96 10.45 9.24
CA ASP A 227 13.73 9.04 8.97
C ASP A 227 14.32 8.64 7.61
N SER A 228 15.32 7.76 7.64
CA SER A 228 15.98 7.26 6.44
C SER A 228 15.03 6.48 5.52
N MET A 229 14.02 5.79 6.07
CA MET A 229 13.02 5.06 5.27
C MET A 229 12.18 6.00 4.40
N VAL A 230 11.96 7.23 4.85
CA VAL A 230 11.25 8.26 4.10
C VAL A 230 12.20 8.98 3.12
N LEU A 231 13.42 9.30 3.55
CA LEU A 231 14.36 10.13 2.79
C LEU A 231 14.99 9.39 1.60
N VAL A 232 15.32 8.10 1.75
CA VAL A 232 16.00 7.32 0.70
C VAL A 232 15.21 7.26 -0.61
N PRO A 233 13.89 6.98 -0.63
CA PRO A 233 13.10 7.04 -1.86
C PRO A 233 13.03 8.44 -2.48
N ILE A 234 12.99 9.49 -1.66
CA ILE A 234 12.96 10.88 -2.14
C ILE A 234 14.30 11.24 -2.81
N TYR A 235 15.42 10.84 -2.23
CA TYR A 235 16.74 11.05 -2.83
C TYR A 235 16.86 10.32 -4.17
N HIS A 236 16.30 9.10 -4.29
CA HIS A 236 16.23 8.39 -5.55
C HIS A 236 15.49 9.20 -6.62
N SER A 237 14.29 9.68 -6.30
CA SER A 237 13.45 10.46 -7.23
C SER A 237 14.11 11.78 -7.66
N LEU A 238 14.72 12.49 -6.72
CA LEU A 238 15.45 13.73 -7.02
C LEU A 238 16.69 13.48 -7.89
N SER A 239 17.42 12.41 -7.64
CA SER A 239 18.57 12.05 -8.48
C SER A 239 18.14 11.72 -9.91
N MET A 240 17.03 10.95 -10.08
CA MET A 240 16.47 10.69 -11.41
C MET A 240 16.09 11.99 -12.14
N LEU A 241 15.37 12.88 -11.45
CA LEU A 241 15.00 14.17 -12.01
C LEU A 241 16.24 14.99 -12.48
N TYR A 242 17.26 15.11 -11.63
CA TYR A 242 18.44 15.91 -11.94
C TYR A 242 19.35 15.24 -12.98
N ASN A 243 19.30 13.92 -13.15
CA ASN A 243 19.95 13.24 -14.29
C ASN A 243 19.30 13.62 -15.63
N LEU A 244 18.01 13.94 -15.65
CA LEU A 244 17.28 14.38 -16.86
C LEU A 244 17.33 15.90 -17.08
N MET A 245 17.67 16.66 -16.03
CA MET A 245 17.91 18.08 -16.09
C MET A 245 19.42 18.36 -16.30
N PRO A 246 19.83 19.52 -16.82
CA PRO A 246 21.26 19.87 -16.93
C PRO A 246 21.85 20.27 -15.56
N LYS A 247 21.69 19.40 -14.56
CA LYS A 247 22.12 19.62 -13.17
C LYS A 247 22.90 18.40 -12.62
N PRO A 248 23.98 17.96 -13.29
CA PRO A 248 24.65 16.69 -12.97
C PRO A 248 25.24 16.65 -11.54
N GLY A 249 25.72 17.78 -11.02
CA GLY A 249 26.24 17.86 -9.64
C GLY A 249 25.18 17.56 -8.58
N GLN A 250 23.95 18.05 -8.77
CA GLN A 250 22.82 17.73 -7.88
C GLN A 250 22.38 16.28 -8.02
N ALA A 251 22.35 15.75 -9.26
CA ALA A 251 22.06 14.34 -9.50
C ALA A 251 23.02 13.43 -8.72
N LEU A 252 24.34 13.71 -8.78
CA LEU A 252 25.36 12.94 -8.06
C LEU A 252 25.22 13.08 -6.53
N GLN A 253 24.94 14.30 -6.06
CA GLN A 253 24.71 14.53 -4.62
C GLN A 253 23.58 13.63 -4.10
N TYR A 254 22.41 13.64 -4.75
CA TYR A 254 21.27 12.84 -4.31
C TYR A 254 21.46 11.34 -4.54
N ALA A 255 22.16 10.93 -5.60
CA ALA A 255 22.52 9.52 -5.80
C ALA A 255 23.39 8.98 -4.65
N ARG A 256 24.37 9.75 -4.20
CA ARG A 256 25.21 9.38 -3.04
C ARG A 256 24.41 9.31 -1.75
N LEU A 257 23.50 10.27 -1.50
CA LEU A 257 22.62 10.25 -0.33
C LEU A 257 21.66 9.04 -0.36
N ASN A 258 21.11 8.73 -1.54
CA ASN A 258 20.30 7.52 -1.71
C ASN A 258 21.12 6.26 -1.36
N TYR A 259 22.32 6.11 -1.92
CA TYR A 259 23.18 4.94 -1.69
C TYR A 259 23.61 4.80 -0.22
N SER A 260 23.99 5.90 0.43
CA SER A 260 24.42 5.89 1.83
C SER A 260 23.30 5.57 2.82
N GLY A 261 22.05 5.81 2.44
CA GLY A 261 20.89 5.52 3.27
C GLY A 261 20.34 4.11 3.15
N LEU A 262 20.87 3.30 2.21
CA LEU A 262 20.40 1.94 2.00
C LEU A 262 20.95 0.99 3.08
N LYS A 263 20.08 0.12 3.62
CA LYS A 263 20.47 -0.92 4.57
C LYS A 263 21.15 -2.13 3.89
N ASP A 264 20.68 -2.48 2.69
CA ASP A 264 21.27 -3.53 1.86
C ASP A 264 21.79 -2.88 0.57
N THR A 265 23.10 -2.98 0.37
CA THR A 265 23.77 -2.43 -0.81
C THR A 265 24.13 -3.50 -1.84
N LEU A 266 23.93 -4.80 -1.53
CA LEU A 266 24.33 -5.89 -2.42
C LEU A 266 23.42 -6.02 -3.65
N HIS A 267 22.12 -5.70 -3.51
CA HIS A 267 21.11 -5.89 -4.54
C HIS A 267 20.49 -4.58 -5.05
N CYS A 268 21.18 -3.45 -4.85
CA CYS A 268 20.66 -2.12 -5.17
C CYS A 268 20.95 -1.69 -6.61
N TYR A 269 20.67 -2.54 -7.60
CA TYR A 269 21.05 -2.31 -9.01
C TYR A 269 20.47 -1.02 -9.58
N ARG A 270 19.25 -0.65 -9.22
CA ARG A 270 18.67 0.64 -9.62
C ARG A 270 19.47 1.84 -9.09
N THR A 271 19.98 1.73 -7.85
CA THR A 271 20.85 2.76 -7.28
C THR A 271 22.23 2.76 -7.93
N PHE A 272 22.77 1.61 -8.31
CA PHE A 272 24.02 1.54 -9.06
C PHE A 272 23.89 2.21 -10.43
N LEU A 273 22.77 1.98 -11.16
CA LEU A 273 22.50 2.67 -12.43
C LEU A 273 22.39 4.18 -12.20
N LEU A 274 21.71 4.60 -11.16
CA LEU A 274 21.56 6.01 -10.81
C LEU A 274 22.92 6.68 -10.53
N LEU A 275 23.80 6.03 -9.75
CA LEU A 275 25.15 6.47 -9.48
C LEU A 275 26.02 6.48 -10.73
N GLY A 276 26.00 5.40 -11.50
CA GLY A 276 26.75 5.28 -12.76
C GLY A 276 26.41 6.40 -13.71
N ASN A 277 25.13 6.65 -13.95
CA ASN A 277 24.66 7.76 -14.77
C ASN A 277 25.08 9.14 -14.21
N ALA A 278 24.93 9.35 -12.91
CA ALA A 278 25.29 10.60 -12.29
C ALA A 278 26.81 10.88 -12.34
N TYR A 279 27.65 9.86 -12.13
CA TYR A 279 29.10 9.96 -12.28
C TYR A 279 29.49 10.23 -13.74
N PHE A 280 28.90 9.51 -14.69
CA PHE A 280 29.13 9.70 -16.12
C PHE A 280 28.84 11.14 -16.55
N LEU A 281 27.67 11.68 -16.21
CA LEU A 281 27.29 13.04 -16.54
C LEU A 281 28.17 14.12 -15.86
N ASN A 282 28.90 13.76 -14.79
CA ASN A 282 29.88 14.61 -14.13
C ASN A 282 31.32 14.41 -14.67
N GLY A 283 31.53 13.62 -15.74
CA GLY A 283 32.84 13.34 -16.31
C GLY A 283 33.74 12.45 -15.45
N GLN A 284 33.18 11.76 -14.45
CA GLN A 284 33.92 10.86 -13.54
C GLN A 284 33.79 9.41 -14.02
N TYR A 285 34.36 9.11 -15.18
CA TYR A 285 34.15 7.88 -15.93
C TYR A 285 34.61 6.63 -15.20
N ASP A 286 35.75 6.66 -14.51
CA ASP A 286 36.24 5.52 -13.70
C ASP A 286 35.23 5.14 -12.61
N SER A 287 34.63 6.14 -11.95
CA SER A 287 33.62 5.90 -10.93
C SER A 287 32.31 5.38 -11.53
N ALA A 288 31.93 5.89 -12.71
CA ALA A 288 30.77 5.40 -13.43
C ALA A 288 30.93 3.92 -13.81
N ASP A 289 32.10 3.55 -14.35
CA ASP A 289 32.41 2.15 -14.71
C ASP A 289 32.27 1.20 -13.53
N ILE A 290 32.80 1.56 -12.35
CA ILE A 290 32.70 0.72 -11.13
C ILE A 290 31.25 0.34 -10.81
N PHE A 291 30.31 1.30 -10.88
CA PHE A 291 28.91 1.05 -10.54
C PHE A 291 28.16 0.33 -11.65
N LEU A 292 28.42 0.65 -12.92
CA LEU A 292 27.80 -0.01 -14.07
C LEU A 292 28.25 -1.46 -14.21
N GLN A 293 29.52 -1.77 -13.95
CA GLN A 293 30.04 -3.13 -13.92
C GLN A 293 29.41 -4.02 -12.83
N LYS A 294 29.02 -3.45 -11.68
CA LYS A 294 28.27 -4.17 -10.65
C LYS A 294 26.92 -4.66 -11.17
N ILE A 295 26.26 -3.89 -12.04
CA ILE A 295 24.98 -4.27 -12.65
C ILE A 295 25.18 -5.43 -13.63
N LEU A 296 26.22 -5.37 -14.46
CA LEU A 296 26.50 -6.40 -15.47
C LEU A 296 26.80 -7.78 -14.87
N LYS A 297 27.40 -7.80 -13.68
CA LYS A 297 27.71 -9.05 -12.94
C LYS A 297 26.50 -9.69 -12.28
N ALA A 298 25.35 -8.99 -12.21
CA ALA A 298 24.15 -9.49 -11.59
C ALA A 298 23.33 -10.36 -12.55
N GLU A 299 22.93 -11.57 -12.15
CA GLU A 299 22.26 -12.53 -13.03
C GLU A 299 20.79 -12.21 -13.36
N ARG A 300 20.11 -11.33 -12.62
CA ARG A 300 18.63 -11.25 -12.60
C ARG A 300 17.96 -9.98 -13.15
N TYR A 301 18.70 -8.99 -13.67
CA TYR A 301 18.10 -7.68 -14.00
C TYR A 301 18.38 -7.26 -15.45
N TYR A 302 17.68 -7.87 -16.41
CA TYR A 302 17.90 -7.65 -17.85
C TYR A 302 17.72 -6.19 -18.29
N ASP A 303 16.65 -5.51 -17.84
CA ASP A 303 16.39 -4.11 -18.23
C ASP A 303 17.49 -3.15 -17.74
N THR A 304 17.88 -3.29 -16.47
CA THR A 304 18.94 -2.46 -15.89
C THR A 304 20.31 -2.75 -16.51
N LYS A 305 20.55 -4.01 -16.97
CA LYS A 305 21.77 -4.38 -17.71
C LYS A 305 21.84 -3.72 -19.08
N ALA A 306 20.72 -3.65 -19.81
CA ALA A 306 20.67 -3.00 -21.12
C ALA A 306 21.05 -1.51 -21.01
N ASP A 307 20.50 -0.80 -20.00
CA ASP A 307 20.83 0.59 -19.73
C ASP A 307 22.31 0.77 -19.33
N ALA A 308 22.87 -0.15 -18.53
CA ALA A 308 24.27 -0.13 -18.14
C ALA A 308 25.19 -0.38 -19.35
N CYS A 309 24.84 -1.32 -20.24
CA CYS A 309 25.60 -1.56 -21.48
C CYS A 309 25.62 -0.35 -22.40
N MET A 310 24.47 0.33 -22.58
CA MET A 310 24.43 1.58 -23.38
C MET A 310 25.39 2.63 -22.83
N ARG A 311 25.40 2.86 -21.53
CA ARG A 311 26.27 3.86 -20.91
C ARG A 311 27.75 3.51 -20.98
N LEU A 312 28.10 2.23 -20.91
CA LEU A 312 29.51 1.80 -21.03
C LEU A 312 30.03 1.88 -22.47
N SER A 313 29.15 1.95 -23.47
CA SER A 313 29.52 2.12 -24.89
C SER A 313 29.68 3.57 -25.32
N GLU A 314 29.20 4.54 -24.55
CA GLU A 314 29.38 5.99 -24.72
C GLU A 314 30.73 6.46 -24.15
#